data_80e28de98e9fb72c7ff2739a45976827
#
_entry.id   80e28de98e9fb72c7ff2739a45976827
#
_cell.length_a   1.000
_cell.length_b   1.000
_cell.length_c   1.000
_cell.angle_alpha   90.00
_cell.angle_beta   90.00
_cell.angle_gamma   90.00
#
_symmetry.space_group_name_H-M   'P 1'
#
loop_
_entity.id
_entity.type
_entity.pdbx_description
1 polymer ?
#
loop_
_entity_poly.entity_id
_entity_poly.type
_entity_poly.pdbx_seq_one_letter_code
_entity_poly.pdbx_strand_id
1 'polypeptide(L)'
;MTSTRTALTLQDMGWTAATAAELTDQFNGGEAGYREVKAPFTNSYLYALPLSSDHAVDEAVARARSSQLRWAATKITERIDVMLRFHDLLLRHREDVLDIIQFETGKARRDALEELLDVCVVTQYYARTAKRLLADRAHRGAIPVLTSVREVHHPIGVVGVIAPWNYPLSLALSDAVPAMLAGNAVVVKPDVQTSLTAGWCRRLLREAGLPANVYQLVTGDGPTVGARLIDQVDHVMFTGSSATGRIVAARCGERLISATMELGGKNALIVRADAQVGRAVRIA
;
A
#
# COMPACT_ATOMS: atom_id res chain seq x y z
N MET A 1 32.79 11.49 32.01
CA MET A 1 31.93 12.55 31.46
C MET A 1 30.94 11.85 30.51
N THR A 2 29.79 11.46 31.02
CA THR A 2 28.71 10.90 30.25
C THR A 2 28.03 12.04 29.52
N SER A 3 28.27 12.16 28.21
CA SER A 3 27.54 13.06 27.34
C SER A 3 26.07 12.60 27.34
N THR A 4 25.22 13.33 28.02
CA THR A 4 23.78 13.26 27.87
C THR A 4 23.47 13.67 26.42
N ARG A 5 23.40 12.71 25.49
CA ARG A 5 22.80 12.96 24.19
C ARG A 5 21.36 13.38 24.44
N THR A 6 21.07 14.64 24.26
CA THR A 6 19.70 15.17 24.24
C THR A 6 18.95 14.33 23.20
N ALA A 7 17.91 13.64 23.62
CA ALA A 7 17.07 12.89 22.70
C ALA A 7 16.53 13.88 21.66
N LEU A 8 16.80 13.62 20.39
CA LEU A 8 16.24 14.40 19.28
C LEU A 8 14.71 14.42 19.42
N THR A 9 14.14 15.60 19.49
CA THR A 9 12.69 15.76 19.51
C THR A 9 12.16 15.70 18.07
N LEU A 10 10.89 15.39 17.91
CA LEU A 10 10.22 15.39 16.61
C LEU A 10 10.32 16.76 15.91
N GLN A 11 10.34 17.84 16.69
CA GLN A 11 10.53 19.22 16.18
C GLN A 11 11.93 19.43 15.59
N ASP A 12 12.96 18.82 16.18
CA ASP A 12 14.35 18.91 15.68
C ASP A 12 14.51 18.26 14.31
N MET A 13 13.56 17.39 13.92
CA MET A 13 13.53 16.66 12.64
C MET A 13 12.48 17.22 11.66
N GLY A 14 11.92 18.40 11.93
CA GLY A 14 10.94 19.04 11.03
C GLY A 14 9.51 18.48 11.13
N TRP A 15 9.24 17.54 12.04
CA TRP A 15 7.91 17.01 12.27
C TRP A 15 7.04 18.01 13.03
N THR A 16 5.90 18.37 12.51
CA THR A 16 4.93 19.26 13.16
C THR A 16 3.59 18.57 13.40
N ALA A 17 2.88 19.01 14.43
CA ALA A 17 1.51 18.56 14.69
C ALA A 17 0.58 18.87 13.49
N ALA A 18 0.84 19.97 12.78
CA ALA A 18 0.08 20.33 11.59
C ALA A 18 0.29 19.32 10.45
N THR A 19 1.53 18.86 10.22
CA THR A 19 1.83 17.81 9.24
C THR A 19 1.11 16.50 9.59
N ALA A 20 1.13 16.11 10.87
CA ALA A 20 0.43 14.91 11.32
C ALA A 20 -1.09 15.05 11.12
N ALA A 21 -1.68 16.19 11.46
CA ALA A 21 -3.11 16.45 11.28
C ALA A 21 -3.51 16.37 9.80
N GLU A 22 -2.78 17.04 8.90
CA GLU A 22 -3.04 16.97 7.45
C GLU A 22 -3.06 15.53 6.92
N LEU A 23 -2.13 14.70 7.40
CA LEU A 23 -2.02 13.31 6.96
C LEU A 23 -3.08 12.41 7.62
N THR A 24 -3.46 12.67 8.87
CA THR A 24 -4.54 11.93 9.54
C THR A 24 -5.91 12.23 8.95
N ASP A 25 -6.13 13.42 8.38
CA ASP A 25 -7.34 13.78 7.65
C ASP A 25 -7.53 12.97 6.34
N GLN A 26 -6.51 12.24 5.91
CA GLN A 26 -6.61 11.35 4.75
C GLN A 26 -7.39 10.06 5.04
N PHE A 27 -7.66 9.74 6.30
CA PHE A 27 -8.31 8.48 6.70
C PHE A 27 -9.82 8.62 6.82
N ASN A 28 -10.52 7.52 6.54
CA ASN A 28 -11.94 7.36 6.85
C ASN A 28 -12.04 6.81 8.28
N GLY A 29 -12.17 7.69 9.26
CA GLY A 29 -12.16 7.26 10.66
C GLY A 29 -12.41 8.40 11.63
N GLY A 30 -12.26 8.07 12.92
CA GLY A 30 -12.51 8.96 14.05
C GLY A 30 -13.77 8.60 14.86
N GLU A 31 -14.73 7.93 14.23
CA GLU A 31 -15.98 7.50 14.89
C GLU A 31 -15.74 6.39 15.93
N ALA A 32 -14.75 5.53 15.70
CA ALA A 32 -14.35 4.46 16.64
C ALA A 32 -13.29 4.92 17.66
N GLY A 33 -13.01 6.23 17.72
CA GLY A 33 -12.01 6.81 18.60
C GLY A 33 -10.64 6.98 17.94
N TYR A 34 -9.62 7.14 18.77
CA TYR A 34 -8.25 7.42 18.34
C TYR A 34 -7.26 6.49 19.03
N ARG A 35 -6.17 6.15 18.34
CA ARG A 35 -5.04 5.41 18.88
C ARG A 35 -3.79 6.27 18.88
N GLU A 36 -3.11 6.36 20.03
CA GLU A 36 -1.79 6.98 20.09
C GLU A 36 -0.77 6.15 19.33
N VAL A 37 -0.01 6.79 18.45
CA VAL A 37 1.15 6.22 17.77
C VAL A 37 2.40 6.87 18.31
N LYS A 38 3.42 6.06 18.58
CA LYS A 38 4.69 6.51 19.18
C LYS A 38 5.87 6.11 18.30
N ALA A 39 6.90 6.95 18.30
CA ALA A 39 8.16 6.62 17.64
C ALA A 39 8.84 5.44 18.38
N PRO A 40 9.16 4.33 17.68
CA PRO A 40 9.67 3.12 18.33
C PRO A 40 11.07 3.30 18.99
N PHE A 41 11.85 4.29 18.55
CA PHE A 41 13.20 4.53 19.04
C PHE A 41 13.28 5.51 20.23
N THR A 42 12.26 6.33 20.47
CA THR A 42 12.21 7.28 21.59
C THR A 42 11.02 7.02 22.53
N ASN A 43 10.03 6.24 22.09
CA ASN A 43 8.73 6.07 22.74
C ASN A 43 7.96 7.40 22.92
N SER A 44 8.33 8.45 22.19
CA SER A 44 7.64 9.74 22.20
C SER A 44 6.40 9.68 21.33
N TYR A 45 5.38 10.46 21.71
CA TYR A 45 4.14 10.61 20.96
C TYR A 45 4.43 11.19 19.56
N LEU A 46 3.83 10.59 18.53
CA LEU A 46 3.87 11.08 17.15
C LEU A 46 2.55 11.75 16.78
N TYR A 47 1.46 11.00 16.84
CA TYR A 47 0.13 11.46 16.46
C TYR A 47 -0.95 10.56 17.05
N ALA A 48 -2.20 11.04 16.98
CA ALA A 48 -3.40 10.25 17.28
C ALA A 48 -4.01 9.78 15.96
N LEU A 49 -3.97 8.47 15.70
CA LEU A 49 -4.56 7.85 14.52
C LEU A 49 -6.07 7.73 14.70
N PRO A 50 -6.91 8.32 13.82
CA PRO A 50 -8.35 8.08 13.85
C PRO A 50 -8.65 6.62 13.49
N LEU A 51 -9.52 5.95 14.24
CA LEU A 51 -9.92 4.57 13.99
C LEU A 51 -11.24 4.54 13.20
N SER A 52 -11.33 3.64 12.22
CA SER A 52 -12.52 3.44 11.42
C SER A 52 -13.55 2.57 12.14
N SER A 53 -14.81 2.99 12.15
CA SER A 53 -15.94 2.14 12.50
C SER A 53 -16.30 1.20 11.34
N ASP A 54 -17.13 0.20 11.57
CA ASP A 54 -17.68 -0.66 10.51
C ASP A 54 -18.39 0.18 9.44
N HIS A 55 -19.15 1.20 9.86
CA HIS A 55 -19.82 2.13 8.95
C HIS A 55 -18.83 2.91 8.09
N ALA A 56 -17.73 3.40 8.67
CA ALA A 56 -16.68 4.11 7.92
C ALA A 56 -16.00 3.20 6.87
N VAL A 57 -15.82 1.90 7.19
CA VAL A 57 -15.32 0.92 6.21
C VAL A 57 -16.31 0.72 5.07
N ASP A 58 -17.58 0.52 5.39
CA ASP A 58 -18.65 0.33 4.39
C ASP A 58 -18.76 1.53 3.45
N GLU A 59 -18.74 2.74 3.99
CA GLU A 59 -18.75 3.97 3.20
C GLU A 59 -17.49 4.13 2.33
N ALA A 60 -16.30 3.80 2.86
CA ALA A 60 -15.06 3.88 2.10
C ALA A 60 -15.12 2.94 0.88
N VAL A 61 -15.60 1.71 1.07
CA VAL A 61 -15.79 0.74 -0.03
C VAL A 61 -16.88 1.20 -1.00
N ALA A 62 -18.01 1.71 -0.51
CA ALA A 62 -19.08 2.21 -1.36
C ALA A 62 -18.62 3.39 -2.24
N ARG A 63 -17.87 4.35 -1.67
CA ARG A 63 -17.26 5.46 -2.42
C ARG A 63 -16.23 4.97 -3.44
N ALA A 64 -15.40 3.99 -3.05
CA ALA A 64 -14.43 3.36 -3.96
C ALA A 64 -15.15 2.68 -5.13
N ARG A 65 -16.19 1.90 -4.89
CA ARG A 65 -16.98 1.19 -5.90
C ARG A 65 -17.65 2.16 -6.88
N SER A 66 -18.26 3.22 -6.38
CA SER A 66 -18.85 4.26 -7.24
C SER A 66 -17.82 4.96 -8.13
N SER A 67 -16.62 5.22 -7.60
CA SER A 67 -15.55 5.86 -8.37
C SER A 67 -14.85 4.90 -9.32
N GLN A 68 -14.79 3.61 -8.98
CA GLN A 68 -14.18 2.56 -9.79
C GLN A 68 -14.82 2.49 -11.19
N LEU A 69 -16.13 2.56 -11.28
CA LEU A 69 -16.84 2.49 -12.59
C LEU A 69 -16.38 3.61 -13.53
N ARG A 70 -16.24 4.83 -13.04
CA ARG A 70 -15.75 5.96 -13.85
C ARG A 70 -14.25 5.81 -14.16
N TRP A 71 -13.45 5.39 -13.17
CA TRP A 71 -12.02 5.16 -13.35
C TRP A 71 -11.74 4.05 -14.36
N ALA A 72 -12.49 2.97 -14.35
CA ALA A 72 -12.41 1.88 -15.31
C ALA A 72 -12.74 2.35 -16.75
N ALA A 73 -13.65 3.31 -16.90
CA ALA A 73 -14.04 3.87 -18.20
C ALA A 73 -13.00 4.86 -18.77
N THR A 74 -12.02 5.33 -17.97
CA THR A 74 -10.94 6.19 -18.47
C THR A 74 -9.99 5.40 -19.37
N LYS A 75 -9.38 6.07 -20.35
CA LYS A 75 -8.39 5.43 -21.21
C LYS A 75 -7.18 4.97 -20.39
N ILE A 76 -6.62 3.83 -20.77
CA ILE A 76 -5.39 3.30 -20.12
C ILE A 76 -4.25 4.32 -20.15
N THR A 77 -4.14 5.14 -21.19
CA THR A 77 -3.13 6.20 -21.28
C THR A 77 -3.30 7.26 -20.21
N GLU A 78 -4.52 7.67 -19.91
CA GLU A 78 -4.81 8.64 -18.85
C GLU A 78 -4.46 8.07 -17.46
N ARG A 79 -4.76 6.79 -17.23
CA ARG A 79 -4.36 6.10 -15.99
C ARG A 79 -2.83 6.01 -15.85
N ILE A 80 -2.14 5.72 -16.96
CA ILE A 80 -0.67 5.71 -17.00
C ILE A 80 -0.11 7.11 -16.68
N ASP A 81 -0.66 8.16 -17.27
CA ASP A 81 -0.19 9.53 -17.06
C ASP A 81 -0.34 9.96 -15.58
N VAL A 82 -1.40 9.54 -14.91
CA VAL A 82 -1.57 9.75 -13.46
C VAL A 82 -0.46 9.05 -12.68
N MET A 83 -0.17 7.79 -12.98
CA MET A 83 0.86 7.03 -12.27
C MET A 83 2.28 7.56 -12.54
N LEU A 84 2.56 8.05 -13.74
CA LEU A 84 3.85 8.70 -14.04
C LEU A 84 4.00 10.03 -13.29
N ARG A 85 2.96 10.86 -13.21
CA ARG A 85 2.98 12.06 -12.36
C ARG A 85 3.18 11.71 -10.89
N PHE A 86 2.53 10.64 -10.40
CA PHE A 86 2.75 10.15 -9.04
C PHE A 86 4.20 9.73 -8.81
N HIS A 87 4.81 8.99 -9.74
CA HIS A 87 6.23 8.63 -9.70
C HIS A 87 7.13 9.87 -9.56
N ASP A 88 6.89 10.91 -10.35
CA ASP A 88 7.70 12.14 -10.30
C ASP A 88 7.50 12.92 -8.99
N LEU A 89 6.29 12.90 -8.42
CA LEU A 89 5.99 13.46 -7.10
C LEU A 89 6.68 12.70 -5.98
N LEU A 90 6.74 11.36 -6.03
CA LEU A 90 7.49 10.54 -5.08
C LEU A 90 8.95 10.98 -5.01
N LEU A 91 9.60 11.15 -6.15
CA LEU A 91 11.00 11.58 -6.21
C LEU A 91 11.19 13.04 -5.75
N ARG A 92 10.25 13.92 -6.07
CA ARG A 92 10.28 15.33 -5.67
C ARG A 92 10.16 15.50 -4.16
N HIS A 93 9.27 14.75 -3.54
CA HIS A 93 8.98 14.79 -2.10
C HIS A 93 9.65 13.66 -1.31
N ARG A 94 10.75 13.12 -1.83
CA ARG A 94 11.43 11.96 -1.20
C ARG A 94 11.83 12.19 0.24
N GLU A 95 12.31 13.39 0.58
CA GLU A 95 12.78 13.67 1.94
C GLU A 95 11.64 13.57 2.95
N ASP A 96 10.45 14.07 2.60
CA ASP A 96 9.26 14.01 3.48
C ASP A 96 8.89 12.57 3.83
N VAL A 97 8.82 11.68 2.81
CA VAL A 97 8.43 10.29 3.06
C VAL A 97 9.51 9.49 3.79
N LEU A 98 10.79 9.78 3.53
CA LEU A 98 11.88 9.15 4.26
C LEU A 98 11.82 9.50 5.76
N ASP A 99 11.49 10.74 6.10
CA ASP A 99 11.30 11.17 7.48
C ASP A 99 10.09 10.44 8.11
N ILE A 100 8.94 10.39 7.42
CA ILE A 100 7.75 9.71 7.92
C ILE A 100 8.05 8.23 8.20
N ILE A 101 8.66 7.51 7.25
CA ILE A 101 9.02 6.10 7.41
C ILE A 101 9.95 5.91 8.62
N GLN A 102 10.96 6.76 8.76
CA GLN A 102 11.88 6.67 9.90
C GLN A 102 11.18 6.90 11.24
N PHE A 103 10.26 7.86 11.33
CA PHE A 103 9.50 8.11 12.55
C PHE A 103 8.59 6.95 12.94
N GLU A 104 7.89 6.39 11.97
CA GLU A 104 6.91 5.33 12.21
C GLU A 104 7.56 3.96 12.46
N THR A 105 8.71 3.68 11.84
CA THR A 105 9.34 2.35 11.87
C THR A 105 10.62 2.27 12.68
N GLY A 106 11.33 3.40 12.84
CA GLY A 106 12.68 3.42 13.41
C GLY A 106 13.78 2.91 12.49
N LYS A 107 13.47 2.64 11.20
CA LYS A 107 14.46 2.13 10.25
C LYS A 107 15.49 3.18 9.85
N ALA A 108 16.67 2.73 9.44
CA ALA A 108 17.69 3.63 8.92
C ALA A 108 17.24 4.32 7.63
N ARG A 109 17.70 5.56 7.40
CA ARG A 109 17.31 6.34 6.21
C ARG A 109 17.62 5.61 4.90
N ARG A 110 18.72 4.84 4.87
CA ARG A 110 19.06 4.01 3.72
C ARG A 110 17.99 2.98 3.41
N ASP A 111 17.47 2.30 4.43
CA ASP A 111 16.45 1.25 4.26
C ASP A 111 15.07 1.87 3.92
N ALA A 112 14.79 3.08 4.43
CA ALA A 112 13.62 3.84 4.00
C ALA A 112 13.73 4.26 2.52
N LEU A 113 14.92 4.62 2.05
CA LEU A 113 15.17 4.94 0.64
C LEU A 113 14.95 3.71 -0.27
N GLU A 114 15.30 2.52 0.18
CA GLU A 114 15.04 1.28 -0.58
C GLU A 114 13.54 1.08 -0.85
N GLU A 115 12.67 1.37 0.13
CA GLU A 115 11.21 1.33 -0.09
C GLU A 115 10.74 2.35 -1.13
N LEU A 116 11.25 3.58 -1.06
CA LEU A 116 10.91 4.61 -2.04
C LEU A 116 11.31 4.20 -3.45
N LEU A 117 12.53 3.68 -3.61
CA LEU A 117 13.04 3.22 -4.89
C LEU A 117 12.24 2.05 -5.44
N ASP A 118 11.84 1.10 -4.58
CA ASP A 118 10.98 0.00 -4.96
C ASP A 118 9.66 0.49 -5.54
N VAL A 119 8.96 1.39 -4.86
CA VAL A 119 7.69 1.96 -5.36
C VAL A 119 7.89 2.72 -6.67
N CYS A 120 8.99 3.45 -6.82
CA CYS A 120 9.31 4.13 -8.08
C CYS A 120 9.51 3.12 -9.22
N VAL A 121 10.28 2.05 -8.99
CA VAL A 121 10.53 0.98 -9.97
C VAL A 121 9.23 0.27 -10.34
N VAL A 122 8.42 -0.12 -9.37
CA VAL A 122 7.13 -0.78 -9.57
C VAL A 122 6.18 0.12 -10.38
N THR A 123 6.06 1.39 -9.99
CA THR A 123 5.19 2.36 -10.67
C THR A 123 5.62 2.54 -12.13
N GLN A 124 6.91 2.73 -12.37
CA GLN A 124 7.44 2.90 -13.73
C GLN A 124 7.29 1.63 -14.57
N TYR A 125 7.55 0.45 -13.98
CA TYR A 125 7.40 -0.83 -14.67
C TYR A 125 5.96 -1.05 -15.14
N TYR A 126 4.98 -0.90 -14.25
CA TYR A 126 3.58 -1.12 -14.61
C TYR A 126 3.04 -0.01 -15.51
N ALA A 127 3.42 1.26 -15.33
CA ALA A 127 3.04 2.31 -16.25
C ALA A 127 3.52 2.03 -17.69
N ARG A 128 4.72 1.48 -17.87
CA ARG A 128 5.27 1.13 -19.20
C ARG A 128 4.68 -0.15 -19.79
N THR A 129 4.23 -1.08 -18.97
CA THR A 129 3.80 -2.41 -19.41
C THR A 129 2.29 -2.61 -19.44
N ALA A 130 1.52 -1.82 -18.68
CA ALA A 130 0.08 -1.99 -18.52
C ALA A 130 -0.69 -2.04 -19.84
N LYS A 131 -0.37 -1.15 -20.80
CA LYS A 131 -1.02 -1.16 -22.12
C LYS A 131 -0.87 -2.49 -22.84
N ARG A 132 0.29 -3.13 -22.76
CA ARG A 132 0.57 -4.44 -23.37
C ARG A 132 -0.06 -5.58 -22.59
N LEU A 133 0.00 -5.51 -21.26
CA LEU A 133 -0.50 -6.57 -20.37
C LEU A 133 -2.03 -6.66 -20.40
N LEU A 134 -2.71 -5.51 -20.51
CA LEU A 134 -4.17 -5.40 -20.51
C LEU A 134 -4.78 -5.34 -21.91
N ALA A 135 -3.96 -5.46 -22.97
CA ALA A 135 -4.47 -5.47 -24.34
C ALA A 135 -5.28 -6.73 -24.61
N ASP A 136 -6.37 -6.56 -25.34
CA ASP A 136 -7.14 -7.69 -25.85
C ASP A 136 -6.26 -8.60 -26.70
N ARG A 137 -6.48 -9.90 -26.60
CA ARG A 137 -5.75 -10.91 -27.37
C ARG A 137 -6.71 -11.73 -28.22
N ALA A 138 -6.36 -11.84 -29.49
CA ALA A 138 -7.09 -12.74 -30.39
C ALA A 138 -6.52 -14.17 -30.27
N HIS A 139 -7.40 -15.13 -30.15
CA HIS A 139 -7.08 -16.55 -30.10
C HIS A 139 -7.79 -17.30 -31.24
N ARG A 140 -7.26 -18.48 -31.53
CA ARG A 140 -7.87 -19.35 -32.56
C ARG A 140 -9.20 -19.89 -32.05
N GLY A 141 -10.24 -19.73 -32.86
CA GLY A 141 -11.56 -20.29 -32.57
C GLY A 141 -11.63 -21.82 -32.75
N ALA A 142 -12.68 -22.43 -32.21
CA ALA A 142 -12.89 -23.86 -32.29
C ALA A 142 -13.08 -24.36 -33.74
N ILE A 143 -13.71 -23.57 -34.62
CA ILE A 143 -13.85 -23.88 -36.03
C ILE A 143 -13.04 -22.85 -36.81
N PRO A 144 -11.91 -23.27 -37.46
CA PRO A 144 -11.07 -22.36 -38.21
C PRO A 144 -11.88 -21.60 -39.27
N VAL A 145 -11.58 -20.31 -39.47
CA VAL A 145 -12.23 -19.38 -40.40
C VAL A 145 -13.64 -18.94 -40.00
N LEU A 146 -14.45 -19.83 -39.36
CA LEU A 146 -15.85 -19.54 -39.00
C LEU A 146 -16.02 -18.94 -37.61
N THR A 147 -15.04 -19.16 -36.69
CA THR A 147 -15.13 -18.65 -35.33
C THR A 147 -13.87 -17.88 -34.95
N SER A 148 -14.02 -16.79 -34.17
CA SER A 148 -12.93 -16.05 -33.53
C SER A 148 -13.16 -16.00 -32.02
N VAL A 149 -12.05 -16.02 -31.27
CA VAL A 149 -12.08 -15.88 -29.81
C VAL A 149 -11.23 -14.68 -29.44
N ARG A 150 -11.73 -13.88 -28.53
CA ARG A 150 -10.99 -12.73 -27.98
C ARG A 150 -10.93 -12.86 -26.45
N GLU A 151 -9.75 -12.77 -25.90
CA GLU A 151 -9.52 -12.58 -24.48
C GLU A 151 -9.59 -11.09 -24.19
N VAL A 152 -10.42 -10.69 -23.23
CA VAL A 152 -10.65 -9.30 -22.84
C VAL A 152 -10.40 -9.19 -21.34
N HIS A 153 -9.68 -8.14 -20.92
CA HIS A 153 -9.37 -7.89 -19.52
C HIS A 153 -10.32 -6.85 -18.94
N HIS A 154 -11.01 -7.21 -17.88
CA HIS A 154 -11.88 -6.32 -17.11
C HIS A 154 -11.33 -6.09 -15.72
N PRO A 155 -11.50 -4.87 -15.12
CA PRO A 155 -11.23 -4.66 -13.71
C PRO A 155 -12.04 -5.62 -12.84
N ILE A 156 -11.45 -6.08 -11.74
CA ILE A 156 -12.13 -6.94 -10.75
C ILE A 156 -13.18 -6.13 -9.97
N GLY A 157 -12.91 -4.83 -9.71
CA GLY A 157 -13.78 -3.96 -8.94
C GLY A 157 -13.04 -3.19 -7.86
N VAL A 158 -13.33 -3.47 -6.60
CA VAL A 158 -12.65 -2.88 -5.44
C VAL A 158 -11.68 -3.89 -4.85
N VAL A 159 -10.41 -3.52 -4.76
CA VAL A 159 -9.33 -4.33 -4.18
C VAL A 159 -9.05 -3.86 -2.76
N GLY A 160 -9.13 -4.76 -1.79
CA GLY A 160 -8.67 -4.51 -0.43
C GLY A 160 -7.17 -4.84 -0.29
N VAL A 161 -6.38 -3.90 0.20
CA VAL A 161 -4.95 -4.11 0.50
C VAL A 161 -4.76 -4.05 2.01
N ILE A 162 -4.26 -5.13 2.61
CA ILE A 162 -3.94 -5.21 4.05
C ILE A 162 -2.43 -5.27 4.16
N ALA A 163 -1.82 -4.13 4.51
CA ALA A 163 -0.38 -3.95 4.54
C ALA A 163 0.19 -4.00 5.97
N PRO A 164 1.36 -4.61 6.19
CA PRO A 164 2.05 -4.66 7.47
C PRO A 164 2.89 -3.41 7.73
N TRP A 165 3.53 -3.36 8.90
CA TRP A 165 4.31 -2.23 9.39
C TRP A 165 5.75 -2.16 8.89
N ASN A 166 6.33 -3.29 8.44
CA ASN A 166 7.78 -3.39 8.17
C ASN A 166 8.24 -2.71 6.87
N TYR A 167 7.38 -2.63 5.86
CA TYR A 167 7.60 -1.90 4.61
C TYR A 167 6.33 -1.07 4.26
N PRO A 168 6.04 -0.03 5.07
CA PRO A 168 4.74 0.65 5.02
C PRO A 168 4.47 1.37 3.69
N LEU A 169 5.50 1.89 3.03
CA LEU A 169 5.36 2.55 1.74
C LEU A 169 5.18 1.53 0.61
N SER A 170 6.10 0.57 0.53
CA SER A 170 6.12 -0.44 -0.52
C SER A 170 4.84 -1.28 -0.51
N LEU A 171 4.49 -1.86 0.65
CA LEU A 171 3.39 -2.81 0.74
C LEU A 171 1.99 -2.17 0.70
N ALA A 172 1.90 -0.85 0.90
CA ALA A 172 0.65 -0.12 0.67
C ALA A 172 0.45 0.28 -0.80
N LEU A 173 1.51 0.30 -1.62
CA LEU A 173 1.47 0.83 -2.98
C LEU A 173 1.82 -0.16 -4.08
N SER A 174 2.75 -1.10 -3.83
CA SER A 174 3.24 -2.01 -4.88
C SER A 174 2.12 -2.87 -5.48
N ASP A 175 1.09 -3.21 -4.69
CA ASP A 175 -0.10 -3.88 -5.15
C ASP A 175 -1.19 -2.90 -5.63
N ALA A 176 -1.29 -1.74 -4.98
CA ALA A 176 -2.30 -0.74 -5.30
C ALA A 176 -2.08 -0.10 -6.69
N VAL A 177 -0.83 0.17 -7.07
CA VAL A 177 -0.48 0.79 -8.37
C VAL A 177 -0.96 -0.06 -9.56
N PRO A 178 -0.58 -1.34 -9.68
CA PRO A 178 -1.08 -2.17 -10.78
C PRO A 178 -2.59 -2.39 -10.73
N ALA A 179 -3.20 -2.49 -9.55
CA ALA A 179 -4.64 -2.58 -9.41
C ALA A 179 -5.35 -1.34 -9.98
N MET A 180 -4.87 -0.13 -9.65
CA MET A 180 -5.42 1.13 -10.18
C MET A 180 -5.18 1.27 -11.69
N LEU A 181 -4.01 0.89 -12.19
CA LEU A 181 -3.71 0.87 -13.62
C LEU A 181 -4.66 -0.07 -14.39
N ALA A 182 -5.03 -1.21 -13.79
CA ALA A 182 -6.01 -2.12 -14.37
C ALA A 182 -7.46 -1.59 -14.31
N GLY A 183 -7.70 -0.43 -13.70
CA GLY A 183 -9.03 0.20 -13.61
C GLY A 183 -9.82 -0.17 -12.36
N ASN A 184 -9.18 -0.78 -11.36
CA ASN A 184 -9.77 -1.04 -10.05
C ASN A 184 -9.71 0.20 -9.16
N ALA A 185 -10.57 0.26 -8.14
CA ALA A 185 -10.36 1.08 -6.98
C ALA A 185 -9.73 0.26 -5.85
N VAL A 186 -9.06 0.93 -4.92
CA VAL A 186 -8.31 0.28 -3.84
C VAL A 186 -8.73 0.87 -2.51
N VAL A 187 -8.95 0.01 -1.51
CA VAL A 187 -9.11 0.38 -0.12
C VAL A 187 -7.98 -0.25 0.68
N VAL A 188 -7.09 0.59 1.22
CA VAL A 188 -5.93 0.12 1.97
C VAL A 188 -6.20 0.21 3.46
N LYS A 189 -5.92 -0.88 4.16
CA LYS A 189 -5.78 -0.93 5.61
C LYS A 189 -4.28 -1.07 5.94
N PRO A 190 -3.57 0.04 6.19
CA PRO A 190 -2.19 -0.03 6.69
C PRO A 190 -2.15 -0.59 8.10
N ASP A 191 -0.97 -0.95 8.57
CA ASP A 191 -0.76 -1.21 9.99
C ASP A 191 -0.96 0.07 10.80
N VAL A 192 -1.56 -0.04 11.98
CA VAL A 192 -1.86 1.10 12.86
C VAL A 192 -0.60 1.85 13.32
N GLN A 193 0.56 1.17 13.36
CA GLN A 193 1.83 1.78 13.74
C GLN A 193 2.41 2.67 12.65
N THR A 194 2.08 2.41 11.38
CA THR A 194 2.73 3.03 10.21
C THR A 194 1.73 3.61 9.21
N SER A 195 0.66 4.18 9.75
CA SER A 195 -0.47 4.63 8.91
C SER A 195 -0.19 5.95 8.18
N LEU A 196 0.60 6.89 8.75
CA LEU A 196 0.84 8.18 8.10
C LEU A 196 1.56 8.04 6.76
N THR A 197 2.43 7.04 6.61
CA THR A 197 3.05 6.72 5.31
C THR A 197 1.97 6.51 4.23
N ALA A 198 0.90 5.76 4.54
CA ALA A 198 -0.22 5.58 3.61
C ALA A 198 -1.04 6.86 3.39
N GLY A 199 -1.22 7.68 4.43
CA GLY A 199 -1.86 9.00 4.34
C GLY A 199 -1.11 9.94 3.39
N TRP A 200 0.20 9.98 3.51
CA TRP A 200 1.09 10.72 2.62
C TRP A 200 0.96 10.23 1.15
N CYS A 201 0.91 8.92 0.93
CA CYS A 201 0.69 8.35 -0.39
C CYS A 201 -0.63 8.80 -1.01
N ARG A 202 -1.72 8.79 -0.24
CA ARG A 202 -3.03 9.24 -0.71
C ARG A 202 -3.02 10.71 -1.12
N ARG A 203 -2.35 11.57 -0.35
CA ARG A 203 -2.17 12.98 -0.68
C ARG A 203 -1.48 13.13 -2.04
N LEU A 204 -0.34 12.46 -2.26
CA LEU A 204 0.39 12.55 -3.53
C LEU A 204 -0.36 11.95 -4.72
N LEU A 205 -1.08 10.84 -4.52
CA LEU A 205 -1.93 10.28 -5.57
C LEU A 205 -3.01 11.27 -6.02
N ARG A 206 -3.61 12.01 -5.09
CA ARG A 206 -4.57 13.08 -5.41
C ARG A 206 -3.92 14.24 -6.14
N GLU A 207 -2.74 14.67 -5.71
CA GLU A 207 -1.95 15.70 -6.40
C GLU A 207 -1.58 15.27 -7.82
N ALA A 208 -1.28 13.98 -8.04
CA ALA A 208 -1.04 13.41 -9.36
C ALA A 208 -2.29 13.39 -10.26
N GLY A 209 -3.46 13.68 -9.73
CA GLY A 209 -4.73 13.71 -10.45
C GLY A 209 -5.55 12.41 -10.37
N LEU A 210 -5.23 11.51 -9.42
CA LEU A 210 -6.08 10.35 -9.16
C LEU A 210 -7.41 10.84 -8.56
N PRO A 211 -8.58 10.37 -9.06
CA PRO A 211 -9.86 10.72 -8.46
C PRO A 211 -9.93 10.32 -6.98
N ALA A 212 -10.45 11.21 -6.14
CA ALA A 212 -10.34 11.16 -4.68
C ALA A 212 -10.75 9.82 -4.02
N ASN A 213 -11.68 9.10 -4.64
CA ASN A 213 -12.23 7.87 -4.07
C ASN A 213 -11.69 6.58 -4.72
N VAL A 214 -10.75 6.68 -5.65
CA VAL A 214 -10.11 5.49 -6.26
C VAL A 214 -9.09 4.84 -5.30
N TYR A 215 -8.49 5.62 -4.41
CA TYR A 215 -7.62 5.13 -3.34
C TYR A 215 -8.15 5.62 -2.00
N GLN A 216 -8.63 4.70 -1.17
CA GLN A 216 -9.21 4.96 0.14
C GLN A 216 -8.36 4.35 1.24
N LEU A 217 -8.43 4.92 2.44
CA LEU A 217 -7.72 4.44 3.62
C LEU A 217 -8.70 4.19 4.76
N VAL A 218 -8.57 3.03 5.39
CA VAL A 218 -9.28 2.66 6.63
C VAL A 218 -8.26 2.20 7.67
N THR A 219 -8.52 2.48 8.94
CA THR A 219 -7.59 2.25 10.05
C THR A 219 -8.23 1.48 11.18
N GLY A 220 -7.50 0.55 11.74
CA GLY A 220 -7.93 -0.28 12.84
C GLY A 220 -7.20 -1.62 12.86
N ASP A 221 -7.64 -2.50 13.75
CA ASP A 221 -7.05 -3.81 13.88
C ASP A 221 -7.48 -4.81 12.78
N GLY A 222 -6.81 -5.96 12.74
CA GLY A 222 -7.13 -7.02 11.78
C GLY A 222 -8.47 -7.69 12.03
N PRO A 223 -8.79 -8.10 13.28
CA PRO A 223 -10.01 -8.82 13.60
C PRO A 223 -11.30 -8.04 13.33
N THR A 224 -11.31 -6.71 13.47
CA THR A 224 -12.48 -5.86 13.21
C THR A 224 -12.42 -5.23 11.82
N VAL A 225 -11.63 -4.17 11.64
CA VAL A 225 -11.56 -3.40 10.40
C VAL A 225 -11.05 -4.25 9.22
N GLY A 226 -10.02 -5.09 9.44
CA GLY A 226 -9.51 -5.99 8.41
C GLY A 226 -10.57 -7.01 7.97
N ALA A 227 -11.26 -7.63 8.91
CA ALA A 227 -12.33 -8.57 8.62
C ALA A 227 -13.51 -7.89 7.89
N ARG A 228 -13.93 -6.69 8.35
CA ARG A 228 -14.99 -5.92 7.70
C ARG A 228 -14.62 -5.54 6.27
N LEU A 229 -13.37 -5.13 6.04
CA LEU A 229 -12.88 -4.82 4.68
C LEU A 229 -12.97 -6.04 3.77
N ILE A 230 -12.51 -7.22 4.23
CA ILE A 230 -12.60 -8.47 3.45
C ILE A 230 -14.04 -8.76 3.04
N ASP A 231 -15.02 -8.48 3.89
CA ASP A 231 -16.45 -8.75 3.60
C ASP A 231 -17.04 -7.86 2.50
N GLN A 232 -16.38 -6.76 2.11
CA GLN A 232 -16.94 -5.76 1.22
C GLN A 232 -16.26 -5.68 -0.15
N VAL A 233 -15.00 -6.17 -0.26
CA VAL A 233 -14.19 -6.06 -1.46
C VAL A 233 -14.33 -7.26 -2.40
N ASP A 234 -13.81 -7.13 -3.63
CA ASP A 234 -13.91 -8.13 -4.68
C ASP A 234 -12.60 -8.95 -4.82
N HIS A 235 -11.52 -8.47 -4.25
CA HIS A 235 -10.21 -9.13 -4.17
C HIS A 235 -9.45 -8.63 -2.95
N VAL A 236 -8.64 -9.48 -2.34
CA VAL A 236 -7.79 -9.12 -1.21
C VAL A 236 -6.32 -9.37 -1.53
N MET A 237 -5.49 -8.36 -1.30
CA MET A 237 -4.03 -8.48 -1.25
C MET A 237 -3.60 -8.36 0.20
N PHE A 238 -3.01 -9.42 0.72
CA PHE A 238 -2.61 -9.52 2.12
C PHE A 238 -1.13 -9.81 2.23
N THR A 239 -0.42 -8.97 2.97
CA THR A 239 0.96 -9.24 3.38
C THR A 239 1.03 -9.33 4.91
N GLY A 240 1.58 -10.42 5.45
CA GLY A 240 1.69 -10.62 6.88
C GLY A 240 2.09 -12.02 7.32
N SER A 241 1.74 -12.39 8.56
CA SER A 241 2.08 -13.70 9.08
C SER A 241 1.29 -14.83 8.39
N SER A 242 1.89 -16.02 8.26
CA SER A 242 1.20 -17.20 7.73
C SER A 242 -0.02 -17.60 8.56
N ALA A 243 -0.01 -17.34 9.87
CA ALA A 243 -1.15 -17.61 10.75
C ALA A 243 -2.35 -16.72 10.38
N THR A 244 -2.12 -15.40 10.25
CA THR A 244 -3.16 -14.46 9.85
C THR A 244 -3.59 -14.69 8.39
N GLY A 245 -2.65 -15.00 7.50
CA GLY A 245 -2.96 -15.30 6.09
C GLY A 245 -3.95 -16.46 5.92
N ARG A 246 -3.84 -17.52 6.74
CA ARG A 246 -4.82 -18.62 6.73
C ARG A 246 -6.24 -18.14 7.08
N ILE A 247 -6.37 -17.24 8.06
CA ILE A 247 -7.66 -16.66 8.45
C ILE A 247 -8.24 -15.81 7.32
N VAL A 248 -7.41 -14.95 6.73
CA VAL A 248 -7.79 -14.10 5.60
C VAL A 248 -8.20 -14.94 4.39
N ALA A 249 -7.40 -15.96 4.03
CA ALA A 249 -7.69 -16.84 2.91
C ALA A 249 -9.01 -17.62 3.09
N ALA A 250 -9.26 -18.13 4.31
CA ALA A 250 -10.50 -18.82 4.62
C ALA A 250 -11.70 -17.90 4.43
N ARG A 251 -11.65 -16.67 4.96
CA ARG A 251 -12.73 -15.69 4.81
C ARG A 251 -12.97 -15.27 3.36
N CYS A 252 -11.91 -15.10 2.56
CA CYS A 252 -12.04 -14.88 1.13
C CYS A 252 -12.69 -16.09 0.43
N GLY A 253 -12.31 -17.30 0.80
CA GLY A 253 -12.88 -18.55 0.25
C GLY A 253 -14.37 -18.70 0.56
N GLU A 254 -14.82 -18.36 1.78
CA GLU A 254 -16.24 -18.34 2.14
C GLU A 254 -17.06 -17.40 1.24
N ARG A 255 -16.45 -16.31 0.78
CA ARG A 255 -17.08 -15.34 -0.13
C ARG A 255 -16.85 -15.65 -1.61
N LEU A 256 -16.07 -16.67 -1.94
CA LEU A 256 -15.65 -17.01 -3.30
C LEU A 256 -14.96 -15.85 -4.05
N ILE A 257 -14.24 -14.98 -3.31
CA ILE A 257 -13.39 -13.94 -3.89
C ILE A 257 -11.95 -14.42 -3.95
N SER A 258 -11.21 -13.92 -4.94
CA SER A 258 -9.77 -14.21 -5.05
C SER A 258 -8.95 -13.45 -4.02
N ALA A 259 -7.82 -14.02 -3.64
CA ALA A 259 -6.87 -13.39 -2.73
C ALA A 259 -5.44 -13.69 -3.16
N THR A 260 -4.55 -12.69 -2.99
CA THR A 260 -3.11 -12.82 -3.12
C THR A 260 -2.49 -12.75 -1.73
N MET A 261 -1.63 -13.72 -1.40
CA MET A 261 -1.04 -13.86 -0.07
C MET A 261 0.48 -13.78 -0.14
N GLU A 262 1.05 -12.72 0.45
CA GLU A 262 2.47 -12.58 0.68
C GLU A 262 2.76 -12.86 2.16
N LEU A 263 3.39 -13.99 2.44
CA LEU A 263 3.49 -14.55 3.79
C LEU A 263 4.94 -14.68 4.23
N GLY A 264 5.14 -15.00 5.51
CA GLY A 264 6.47 -15.20 6.08
C GLY A 264 7.21 -16.39 5.47
N GLY A 265 8.53 -16.29 5.44
CA GLY A 265 9.43 -17.32 4.97
C GLY A 265 10.65 -17.49 5.87
N LYS A 266 11.52 -18.43 5.50
CA LYS A 266 12.79 -18.72 6.16
C LYS A 266 13.89 -18.83 5.10
N ASN A 267 14.32 -17.69 4.57
CA ASN A 267 15.43 -17.64 3.63
C ASN A 267 16.72 -18.09 4.31
N ALA A 268 17.50 -18.90 3.62
CA ALA A 268 18.76 -19.42 4.14
C ALA A 268 19.94 -18.63 3.56
N LEU A 269 20.87 -18.24 4.44
CA LEU A 269 22.21 -17.79 4.06
C LEU A 269 23.18 -18.92 4.36
N ILE A 270 23.82 -19.48 3.32
CA ILE A 270 24.79 -20.57 3.46
C ILE A 270 26.19 -19.99 3.32
N VAL A 271 26.95 -20.00 4.43
CA VAL A 271 28.35 -19.56 4.47
C VAL A 271 29.24 -20.79 4.53
N ARG A 272 29.97 -21.05 3.45
CA ARG A 272 30.90 -22.18 3.38
C ARG A 272 32.18 -21.92 4.18
N ALA A 273 32.90 -22.96 4.56
CA ALA A 273 34.13 -22.87 5.34
C ALA A 273 35.25 -22.06 4.64
N ASP A 274 35.25 -22.05 3.30
CA ASP A 274 36.20 -21.30 2.46
C ASP A 274 35.72 -19.86 2.11
N ALA A 275 34.59 -19.40 2.66
CA ALA A 275 34.06 -18.07 2.39
C ALA A 275 34.85 -16.96 3.11
N GLN A 276 34.90 -15.78 2.47
CA GLN A 276 35.43 -14.58 3.12
C GLN A 276 34.41 -14.05 4.13
N VAL A 277 34.63 -14.29 5.42
CA VAL A 277 33.72 -13.94 6.51
C VAL A 277 33.31 -12.46 6.46
N GLY A 278 34.25 -11.54 6.26
CA GLY A 278 33.95 -10.10 6.17
C GLY A 278 33.03 -9.73 4.98
N ARG A 279 33.04 -10.49 3.90
CA ARG A 279 32.10 -10.34 2.78
C ARG A 279 30.73 -10.93 3.13
N ALA A 280 30.70 -12.09 3.77
CA ALA A 280 29.46 -12.73 4.21
C ALA A 280 28.68 -11.84 5.16
N VAL A 281 29.36 -11.23 6.16
CA VAL A 281 28.75 -10.30 7.12
C VAL A 281 28.18 -9.04 6.45
N ARG A 282 28.78 -8.55 5.35
CA ARG A 282 28.24 -7.38 4.61
C ARG A 282 27.02 -7.71 3.74
N ILE A 283 26.83 -8.99 3.42
CA ILE A 283 25.72 -9.47 2.56
C ILE A 283 24.53 -9.91 3.42
N ALA A 284 24.81 -10.42 4.64
CA ALA A 284 23.78 -10.80 5.61
C ALA A 284 23.02 -9.61 6.19
#